data_9f0fddf77b02ad0dbba21bd80b675715
#
_entry.id   9f0fddf77b02ad0dbba21bd80b675715
#
_cell.length_a   1.000
_cell.length_b   1.000
_cell.length_c   1.000
_cell.angle_alpha   90.00
_cell.angle_beta   90.00
_cell.angle_gamma   90.00
#
_symmetry.space_group_name_H-M   'P 1'
#
loop_
_entity.id
_entity.type
_entity.pdbx_description
1 polymer ?
#
loop_
_entity_poly.entity_id
_entity_poly.type
_entity_poly.pdbx_seq_one_letter_code
_entity_poly.pdbx_strand_id
1 'polypeptide(L)'
;MPISAQTTLGIKNAVPKDVAXWNDAPSLLDYLDSMQALERKLNAPFLMPVAAKYRDLGTMIEGKIESGVIKKDMKYLMMPNRVETTISALYGETEDEIPNATCGDQIRLRIKGIEEEDIMPGFVLCSPRRPVNCVTTFEAQIVLLDIKSILSAGFNCVMHGKLIRTMLQEAITNKQSXVHAATEEVTFEALLHKLEKGTGRKSKKAPGFATKGMSIIARLKVTGSVGGVCIETFAEYPTLGRFTLRDQGQTIAIGKVTKLINEDAA
;
A
#
# COMPACT_ATOMS: atom_id res chain seq x y z
N MET A 1 6.38 15.09 -22.50
CA MET A 1 5.80 16.46 -22.54
C MET A 1 6.87 17.44 -22.05
N PRO A 2 7.38 18.34 -22.89
CA PRO A 2 8.33 19.38 -22.44
C PRO A 2 7.56 20.50 -21.72
N ILE A 3 8.10 20.96 -20.60
CA ILE A 3 7.53 22.07 -19.84
C ILE A 3 8.65 22.96 -19.30
N SER A 4 8.35 24.25 -19.20
CA SER A 4 9.23 25.23 -18.59
C SER A 4 8.43 26.10 -17.63
N ALA A 5 8.73 25.98 -16.34
CA ALA A 5 8.06 26.79 -15.30
C ALA A 5 8.42 28.27 -15.45
N GLN A 6 9.64 28.56 -15.88
CA GLN A 6 10.15 29.94 -16.02
C GLN A 6 9.44 30.71 -17.15
N THR A 7 9.22 30.06 -18.30
CA THR A 7 8.57 30.70 -19.45
C THR A 7 7.10 30.31 -19.59
N THR A 8 6.57 29.47 -18.70
CA THR A 8 5.22 28.91 -18.73
C THR A 8 4.91 28.07 -19.97
N LEU A 9 5.88 27.83 -20.83
CA LEU A 9 5.74 27.01 -22.04
C LEU A 9 5.38 25.55 -21.68
N GLY A 10 4.41 24.99 -22.37
CA GLY A 10 3.94 23.63 -22.15
C GLY A 10 3.06 23.47 -20.92
N ILE A 11 2.83 24.52 -20.14
CA ILE A 11 1.95 24.45 -18.95
C ILE A 11 0.51 24.78 -19.33
N LYS A 12 0.24 26.03 -19.75
CA LYS A 12 -1.09 26.47 -20.14
C LYS A 12 -1.37 26.23 -21.61
N ASN A 13 -0.39 26.48 -22.46
CA ASN A 13 -0.50 26.29 -23.90
C ASN A 13 0.52 25.25 -24.35
N ALA A 14 0.18 24.45 -25.35
CA ALA A 14 1.09 23.48 -25.93
C ALA A 14 2.37 24.16 -26.44
N VAL A 15 3.49 23.44 -26.41
CA VAL A 15 4.77 23.96 -26.89
C VAL A 15 4.69 24.10 -28.42
N PRO A 16 4.99 25.31 -28.97
CA PRO A 16 4.94 25.48 -30.42
C PRO A 16 5.93 24.60 -31.17
N LYS A 17 5.61 24.25 -32.42
CA LYS A 17 6.40 23.34 -33.23
C LYS A 17 7.78 23.92 -33.60
N ASP A 18 7.91 25.22 -33.64
CA ASP A 18 9.19 25.91 -33.87
C ASP A 18 10.18 25.75 -32.71
N VAL A 19 9.64 25.53 -31.48
CA VAL A 19 10.46 25.31 -30.28
C VAL A 19 10.75 23.82 -30.08
N ALA A 20 9.78 22.94 -30.37
CA ALA A 20 9.99 21.48 -30.25
C ALA A 20 9.25 20.69 -31.34
N UNK A 21 9.73 20.52 -32.18
CA UNK A 21 9.33 19.98 -33.19
C UNK A 21 8.90 18.74 -33.07
N TRP A 22 9.59 17.93 -32.30
CA TRP A 22 9.38 16.52 -31.98
C TRP A 22 8.16 16.28 -31.06
N ASN A 23 7.58 17.30 -30.53
CA ASN A 23 6.52 17.19 -29.51
C ASN A 23 5.13 17.46 -30.08
N ASP A 24 4.25 16.47 -29.98
CA ASP A 24 2.83 16.58 -30.32
C ASP A 24 1.90 16.52 -29.09
N ALA A 25 2.50 16.56 -27.89
CA ALA A 25 1.73 16.47 -26.65
C ALA A 25 0.94 17.75 -26.36
N PRO A 26 -0.24 17.67 -25.78
CA PRO A 26 -1.00 18.84 -25.31
C PRO A 26 -0.26 19.58 -24.19
N SER A 27 -0.79 20.71 -23.76
CA SER A 27 -0.26 21.38 -22.58
C SER A 27 -0.46 20.53 -21.32
N LEU A 28 0.26 20.85 -20.25
CA LEU A 28 0.10 20.15 -18.95
C LEU A 28 -1.35 20.23 -18.43
N LEU A 29 -1.94 21.43 -18.51
CA LEU A 29 -3.31 21.61 -18.01
C LEU A 29 -4.32 20.84 -18.87
N ASP A 30 -4.19 20.93 -20.20
CA ASP A 30 -5.07 20.15 -21.11
C ASP A 30 -4.91 18.63 -20.86
N TYR A 31 -3.70 18.16 -20.60
CA TYR A 31 -3.45 16.76 -20.30
C TYR A 31 -4.13 16.36 -18.98
N LEU A 32 -3.99 17.18 -17.93
CA LEU A 32 -4.63 16.91 -16.65
C LEU A 32 -6.17 16.91 -16.79
N ASP A 33 -6.72 17.84 -17.54
CA ASP A 33 -8.18 17.92 -17.77
C ASP A 33 -8.67 16.74 -18.60
N SER A 34 -7.84 16.19 -19.46
CA SER A 34 -8.20 15.02 -20.29
C SER A 34 -8.06 13.68 -19.54
N MET A 35 -7.49 13.68 -18.34
CA MET A 35 -7.30 12.44 -17.58
C MET A 35 -8.65 11.86 -17.16
N GLN A 36 -8.87 10.60 -17.54
CA GLN A 36 -10.07 9.88 -17.11
C GLN A 36 -10.03 9.61 -15.61
N ALA A 37 -11.15 9.82 -14.95
CA ALA A 37 -11.29 9.49 -13.54
C ALA A 37 -11.07 7.98 -13.34
N LEU A 38 -10.26 7.64 -12.33
CA LEU A 38 -10.05 6.23 -11.97
C LEU A 38 -11.37 5.61 -11.51
N GLU A 39 -11.62 4.39 -11.95
CA GLU A 39 -12.78 3.63 -11.48
C GLU A 39 -12.61 3.37 -9.98
N ARG A 40 -13.44 4.00 -9.18
CA ARG A 40 -13.46 3.83 -7.74
C ARG A 40 -14.30 2.60 -7.38
N LYS A 41 -13.81 1.79 -6.45
CA LYS A 41 -14.50 0.57 -5.99
C LYS A 41 -15.60 0.91 -4.98
N LEU A 42 -16.61 1.70 -5.40
CA LEU A 42 -17.67 2.19 -4.52
C LEU A 42 -18.55 1.07 -3.98
N ASN A 43 -18.84 0.07 -4.80
CA ASN A 43 -19.73 -1.04 -4.45
C ASN A 43 -18.99 -2.22 -3.79
N ALA A 44 -17.68 -2.13 -3.64
CA ALA A 44 -16.89 -3.14 -2.93
C ALA A 44 -17.05 -3.00 -1.42
N PRO A 45 -16.75 -4.02 -0.65
CA PRO A 45 -16.75 -3.91 0.82
C PRO A 45 -15.81 -2.81 1.30
N PHE A 46 -16.22 -2.11 2.35
CA PHE A 46 -15.43 -1.01 2.92
C PHE A 46 -14.10 -1.53 3.44
N LEU A 47 -13.04 -0.78 3.13
CA LEU A 47 -11.69 -1.11 3.55
C LEU A 47 -10.86 0.17 3.63
N MET A 48 -10.23 0.40 4.80
CA MET A 48 -9.39 1.57 5.05
C MET A 48 -8.20 1.19 5.93
N PRO A 49 -6.97 1.18 5.37
CA PRO A 49 -5.77 1.05 6.20
C PRO A 49 -5.60 2.25 7.13
N VAL A 50 -5.22 1.98 8.38
CA VAL A 50 -4.97 3.02 9.38
C VAL A 50 -3.58 3.61 9.15
N ALA A 51 -3.53 4.88 8.79
CA ALA A 51 -2.30 5.61 8.52
C ALA A 51 -1.76 6.30 9.78
N ALA A 52 -2.66 6.79 10.63
CA ALA A 52 -2.29 7.46 11.87
C ALA A 52 -3.36 7.22 12.93
N LYS A 53 -2.95 7.34 14.19
CA LYS A 53 -3.83 7.27 15.35
C LYS A 53 -3.43 8.35 16.35
N TYR A 54 -4.40 8.85 17.09
CA TYR A 54 -4.16 9.82 18.15
C TYR A 54 -5.38 9.91 19.07
N ARG A 55 -5.21 10.55 20.22
CA ARG A 55 -6.29 10.72 21.20
C ARG A 55 -6.79 12.17 21.16
N ASP A 56 -8.05 12.35 20.84
CA ASP A 56 -8.73 13.64 20.84
C ASP A 56 -10.22 13.42 21.14
N LEU A 57 -10.62 13.63 22.41
CA LEU A 57 -11.98 13.36 22.89
C LEU A 57 -12.43 11.94 22.52
N GLY A 58 -11.51 10.97 22.64
CA GLY A 58 -11.69 9.58 22.26
C GLY A 58 -10.60 9.10 21.31
N THR A 59 -10.73 7.88 20.83
CA THR A 59 -9.79 7.27 19.89
C THR A 59 -10.04 7.81 18.48
N MET A 60 -9.03 8.46 17.90
CA MET A 60 -9.05 8.97 16.53
C MET A 60 -8.14 8.13 15.66
N ILE A 61 -8.60 7.82 14.45
CA ILE A 61 -7.78 7.19 13.42
C ILE A 61 -7.91 7.97 12.11
N GLU A 62 -6.85 7.92 11.32
CA GLU A 62 -6.79 8.58 10.03
C GLU A 62 -6.39 7.58 8.96
N GLY A 63 -6.99 7.68 7.78
CA GLY A 63 -6.66 6.82 6.66
C GLY A 63 -7.34 7.24 5.37
N LYS A 64 -6.94 6.57 4.29
CA LYS A 64 -7.57 6.71 2.98
C LYS A 64 -8.46 5.51 2.71
N ILE A 65 -9.68 5.76 2.26
CA ILE A 65 -10.61 4.69 1.91
C ILE A 65 -10.14 4.04 0.59
N GLU A 66 -9.80 2.76 0.64
CA GLU A 66 -9.36 1.99 -0.52
C GLU A 66 -10.53 1.39 -1.31
N SER A 67 -11.65 1.10 -0.63
CA SER A 67 -12.86 0.59 -1.29
C SER A 67 -14.08 0.84 -0.41
N GLY A 68 -15.25 0.87 -1.07
CA GLY A 68 -16.54 0.95 -0.42
C GLY A 68 -16.92 2.34 0.09
N VAL A 69 -17.86 2.35 1.02
CA VAL A 69 -18.43 3.55 1.63
C VAL A 69 -18.46 3.37 3.13
N ILE A 70 -18.15 4.42 3.87
CA ILE A 70 -18.27 4.44 5.34
C ILE A 70 -19.39 5.42 5.74
N LYS A 71 -20.07 5.08 6.82
CA LYS A 71 -21.17 5.90 7.39
C LYS A 71 -21.01 6.03 8.90
N LYS A 72 -21.42 7.18 9.41
CA LYS A 72 -21.51 7.42 10.85
C LYS A 72 -22.49 6.44 11.50
N ASP A 73 -22.26 6.12 12.77
CA ASP A 73 -23.09 5.26 13.63
C ASP A 73 -23.20 3.80 13.15
N MET A 74 -22.35 3.39 12.22
CA MET A 74 -22.27 2.00 11.77
C MET A 74 -21.11 1.28 12.43
N LYS A 75 -21.23 -0.05 12.47
CA LYS A 75 -20.20 -0.94 13.03
C LYS A 75 -19.28 -1.44 11.95
N TYR A 76 -17.99 -1.45 12.27
CA TYR A 76 -16.91 -1.94 11.43
C TYR A 76 -16.00 -2.84 12.25
N LEU A 77 -15.09 -3.54 11.59
CA LEU A 77 -14.18 -4.48 12.22
C LEU A 77 -12.74 -3.96 12.08
N MET A 78 -12.03 -3.86 13.22
CA MET A 78 -10.60 -3.52 13.24
C MET A 78 -9.79 -4.82 13.16
N MET A 79 -9.06 -4.99 12.08
CA MET A 79 -8.21 -6.16 11.85
C MET A 79 -6.74 -5.81 12.15
N PRO A 80 -5.89 -6.75 12.61
CA PRO A 80 -6.11 -8.19 12.70
C PRO A 80 -6.85 -8.66 13.97
N ASN A 81 -7.02 -7.81 14.97
CA ASN A 81 -7.53 -8.22 16.31
C ASN A 81 -9.00 -8.58 16.31
N ARG A 82 -9.73 -8.34 15.21
CA ARG A 82 -11.17 -8.61 15.04
C ARG A 82 -12.04 -7.89 16.08
N VAL A 83 -11.64 -6.66 16.45
CA VAL A 83 -12.39 -5.86 17.41
C VAL A 83 -13.49 -5.07 16.68
N GLU A 84 -14.74 -5.25 17.12
CA GLU A 84 -15.86 -4.47 16.58
C GLU A 84 -15.77 -3.03 17.08
N THR A 85 -15.80 -2.09 16.14
CA THR A 85 -15.74 -0.65 16.43
C THR A 85 -16.94 0.06 15.83
N THR A 86 -17.40 1.12 16.51
CA THR A 86 -18.50 1.97 16.02
C THR A 86 -17.94 3.34 15.67
N ILE A 87 -18.35 3.89 14.53
CA ILE A 87 -17.94 5.22 14.09
C ILE A 87 -18.83 6.26 14.77
N SER A 88 -18.27 7.05 15.69
CA SER A 88 -19.04 8.08 16.41
C SER A 88 -18.99 9.43 15.72
N ALA A 89 -17.93 9.71 14.94
CA ALA A 89 -17.85 10.92 14.11
C ALA A 89 -16.94 10.67 12.92
N LEU A 90 -17.19 11.34 11.83
CA LEU A 90 -16.49 11.22 10.57
C LEU A 90 -16.13 12.62 10.05
N TYR A 91 -14.86 12.86 9.75
CA TYR A 91 -14.36 14.14 9.27
C TYR A 91 -13.64 13.96 7.93
N GLY A 92 -13.92 14.88 7.00
CA GLY A 92 -13.25 14.91 5.70
C GLY A 92 -11.90 15.63 5.75
N GLU A 93 -11.46 16.14 4.62
CA GLU A 93 -10.23 16.95 4.52
C GLU A 93 -10.35 18.26 5.29
N THR A 94 -11.56 18.83 5.32
CA THR A 94 -11.90 19.95 6.20
C THR A 94 -12.20 19.41 7.60
N GLU A 95 -12.25 20.28 8.59
CA GLU A 95 -12.53 19.89 9.98
C GLU A 95 -14.02 19.62 10.24
N ASP A 96 -14.85 19.82 9.23
CA ASP A 96 -16.29 19.62 9.33
C ASP A 96 -16.66 18.15 9.41
N GLU A 97 -17.63 17.85 10.27
CA GLU A 97 -18.20 16.52 10.38
C GLU A 97 -19.08 16.19 9.17
N ILE A 98 -18.89 15.03 8.57
CA ILE A 98 -19.64 14.58 7.40
C ILE A 98 -20.38 13.29 7.72
N PRO A 99 -21.56 13.03 7.10
CA PRO A 99 -22.34 11.81 7.40
C PRO A 99 -21.80 10.53 6.78
N ASN A 100 -21.08 10.64 5.67
CA ASN A 100 -20.52 9.49 4.96
C ASN A 100 -19.30 9.91 4.12
N ALA A 101 -18.48 8.94 3.72
CA ALA A 101 -17.35 9.15 2.82
C ALA A 101 -17.17 7.91 1.93
N THR A 102 -16.48 8.08 0.82
CA THR A 102 -16.39 7.06 -0.24
C THR A 102 -14.95 6.71 -0.60
N CYS A 103 -14.79 5.65 -1.37
CA CYS A 103 -13.50 5.20 -1.89
C CYS A 103 -12.73 6.36 -2.52
N GLY A 104 -11.49 6.55 -2.07
CA GLY A 104 -10.59 7.60 -2.53
C GLY A 104 -10.44 8.78 -1.57
N ASP A 105 -11.42 8.95 -0.66
CA ASP A 105 -11.39 10.06 0.29
C ASP A 105 -10.38 9.78 1.42
N GLN A 106 -9.67 10.84 1.83
CA GLN A 106 -8.84 10.85 3.04
C GLN A 106 -9.74 11.31 4.19
N ILE A 107 -9.82 10.52 5.26
CA ILE A 107 -10.77 10.80 6.34
C ILE A 107 -10.13 10.63 7.72
N ARG A 108 -10.73 11.29 8.69
CA ARG A 108 -10.44 11.12 10.12
C ARG A 108 -11.70 10.58 10.79
N LEU A 109 -11.54 9.58 11.63
CA LEU A 109 -12.66 8.88 12.27
C LEU A 109 -12.48 8.92 13.79
N ARG A 110 -13.56 9.29 14.50
CA ARG A 110 -13.65 9.04 15.93
C ARG A 110 -14.36 7.69 16.11
N ILE A 111 -13.68 6.77 16.78
CA ILE A 111 -14.18 5.40 16.93
C ILE A 111 -14.40 5.05 18.41
N LYS A 112 -15.31 4.11 18.65
CA LYS A 112 -15.59 3.54 19.97
C LYS A 112 -15.41 2.04 19.93
N GLY A 113 -15.04 1.44 21.07
CA GLY A 113 -14.88 -0.01 21.19
C GLY A 113 -13.45 -0.49 21.16
N ILE A 114 -12.49 0.42 20.92
CA ILE A 114 -11.06 0.11 20.99
C ILE A 114 -10.30 1.34 21.48
N GLU A 115 -9.29 1.11 22.31
CA GLU A 115 -8.43 2.22 22.79
C GLU A 115 -7.32 2.51 21.80
N GLU A 116 -6.83 3.75 21.83
CA GLU A 116 -5.75 4.18 20.93
C GLU A 116 -4.51 3.30 21.05
N GLU A 117 -4.18 2.87 22.27
CA GLU A 117 -2.99 2.05 22.55
C GLU A 117 -3.04 0.67 21.88
N ASP A 118 -4.25 0.12 21.69
CA ASP A 118 -4.46 -1.21 21.09
C ASP A 118 -4.40 -1.21 19.55
N ILE A 119 -4.35 -0.04 18.94
CA ILE A 119 -4.27 0.07 17.47
C ILE A 119 -2.79 0.21 17.08
N MET A 120 -2.36 -0.62 16.14
CA MET A 120 -0.98 -0.58 15.65
C MET A 120 -0.95 -0.10 14.19
N PRO A 121 0.17 0.52 13.76
CA PRO A 121 0.33 0.83 12.34
C PRO A 121 0.19 -0.45 11.50
N GLY A 122 -0.54 -0.35 10.39
CA GLY A 122 -0.83 -1.50 9.54
C GLY A 122 -2.15 -2.18 9.83
N PHE A 123 -2.85 -1.76 10.90
CA PHE A 123 -4.23 -2.23 11.13
C PHE A 123 -5.13 -1.72 10.01
N VAL A 124 -6.21 -2.44 9.77
CA VAL A 124 -7.16 -2.12 8.71
C VAL A 124 -8.58 -2.11 9.29
N LEU A 125 -9.26 -0.99 9.11
CA LEU A 125 -10.69 -0.90 9.42
C LEU A 125 -11.46 -1.39 8.19
N CYS A 126 -12.34 -2.37 8.38
CA CYS A 126 -13.03 -3.00 7.25
C CYS A 126 -14.47 -3.38 7.57
N SER A 127 -15.21 -3.73 6.53
CA SER A 127 -16.58 -4.22 6.67
C SER A 127 -16.59 -5.58 7.37
N PRO A 128 -17.46 -5.79 8.37
CA PRO A 128 -17.59 -7.11 9.00
C PRO A 128 -18.09 -8.20 8.04
N ARG A 129 -18.75 -7.83 6.94
CA ARG A 129 -19.24 -8.78 5.94
C ARG A 129 -18.10 -9.44 5.12
N ARG A 130 -17.02 -8.71 4.90
CA ARG A 130 -15.82 -9.23 4.21
C ARG A 130 -14.60 -8.60 4.85
N PRO A 131 -14.11 -9.18 5.93
CA PRO A 131 -12.88 -8.69 6.57
C PRO A 131 -11.67 -8.83 5.64
N VAL A 132 -10.68 -7.96 5.82
CA VAL A 132 -9.40 -8.09 5.13
C VAL A 132 -8.71 -9.38 5.57
N ASN A 133 -7.99 -10.02 4.67
CA ASN A 133 -7.25 -11.24 4.99
C ASN A 133 -6.06 -10.91 5.89
N CYS A 134 -5.88 -11.74 6.93
CA CYS A 134 -4.73 -11.69 7.82
C CYS A 134 -4.02 -13.03 7.71
N VAL A 135 -2.79 -13.02 7.23
CA VAL A 135 -2.03 -14.23 6.96
C VAL A 135 -0.61 -14.12 7.53
N THR A 136 -0.06 -15.25 7.91
CA THR A 136 1.33 -15.37 8.33
C THR A 136 2.24 -15.72 7.15
N THR A 137 1.67 -16.34 6.10
CA THR A 137 2.43 -16.85 4.95
C THR A 137 1.77 -16.43 3.64
N PHE A 138 2.57 -15.99 2.67
CA PHE A 138 2.06 -15.60 1.35
C PHE A 138 3.14 -15.76 0.28
N GLU A 139 2.70 -15.82 -0.98
CA GLU A 139 3.61 -15.84 -2.14
C GLU A 139 3.59 -14.48 -2.82
N ALA A 140 4.75 -14.05 -3.26
CA ALA A 140 4.88 -12.75 -3.90
C ALA A 140 5.87 -12.79 -5.06
N GLN A 141 5.58 -11.96 -6.06
CA GLN A 141 6.54 -11.62 -7.10
C GLN A 141 7.41 -10.48 -6.57
N ILE A 142 8.72 -10.69 -6.59
CA ILE A 142 9.69 -9.78 -5.96
C ILE A 142 10.76 -9.42 -7.00
N VAL A 143 11.05 -8.12 -7.11
CA VAL A 143 12.16 -7.61 -7.93
C VAL A 143 13.27 -7.15 -6.99
N LEU A 144 14.44 -7.77 -7.10
CA LEU A 144 15.61 -7.43 -6.29
C LEU A 144 16.29 -6.18 -6.88
N LEU A 145 16.44 -5.16 -6.05
CA LEU A 145 17.04 -3.87 -6.43
C LEU A 145 18.52 -3.87 -6.08
N ASP A 146 18.86 -3.38 -4.89
CA ASP A 146 20.25 -3.19 -4.48
C ASP A 146 20.57 -4.04 -3.24
N ILE A 147 20.68 -5.35 -3.45
CA ILE A 147 21.08 -6.29 -2.41
C ILE A 147 22.58 -6.54 -2.50
N LYS A 148 23.29 -6.37 -1.39
CA LYS A 148 24.75 -6.57 -1.30
C LYS A 148 25.12 -8.05 -1.13
N SER A 149 24.19 -8.84 -0.60
CA SER A 149 24.36 -10.25 -0.31
C SER A 149 23.61 -11.13 -1.31
N ILE A 150 23.77 -12.42 -1.18
CA ILE A 150 23.01 -13.43 -1.92
C ILE A 150 21.74 -13.72 -1.11
N LEU A 151 20.59 -13.65 -1.76
CA LEU A 151 19.30 -13.97 -1.13
C LEU A 151 18.99 -15.46 -1.37
N SER A 152 18.75 -16.19 -0.29
CA SER A 152 18.39 -17.63 -0.32
C SER A 152 17.25 -17.89 0.67
N ALA A 153 16.76 -19.10 0.71
CA ALA A 153 15.83 -19.54 1.76
C ALA A 153 16.48 -19.32 3.13
N GLY A 154 15.71 -18.86 4.09
CA GLY A 154 16.18 -18.48 5.42
C GLY A 154 16.62 -17.01 5.55
N PHE A 155 16.66 -16.25 4.45
CA PHE A 155 17.03 -14.82 4.50
C PHE A 155 15.95 -14.03 5.22
N ASN A 156 16.35 -13.23 6.21
CA ASN A 156 15.45 -12.38 7.01
C ASN A 156 15.60 -10.93 6.58
N CYS A 157 14.49 -10.22 6.55
CA CYS A 157 14.47 -8.79 6.26
C CYS A 157 13.19 -8.15 6.81
N VAL A 158 13.09 -6.85 6.68
CA VAL A 158 11.93 -6.10 7.16
C VAL A 158 11.04 -5.77 5.97
N MET A 159 9.79 -6.17 6.06
CA MET A 159 8.76 -5.82 5.08
C MET A 159 8.04 -4.55 5.52
N HIS A 160 7.97 -3.59 4.62
CA HIS A 160 7.14 -2.40 4.79
C HIS A 160 5.96 -2.51 3.84
N GLY A 161 4.77 -2.68 4.39
CA GLY A 161 3.51 -2.58 3.66
C GLY A 161 3.33 -1.13 3.23
N LYS A 162 3.07 -0.90 1.96
CA LYS A 162 3.14 0.44 1.39
C LYS A 162 1.84 1.21 1.49
N LEU A 163 1.84 2.26 2.30
CA LEU A 163 1.03 3.44 2.02
C LEU A 163 1.88 4.34 1.10
N ILE A 164 1.55 4.37 -0.18
CA ILE A 164 2.39 4.93 -1.28
C ILE A 164 2.80 6.40 -1.07
N ARG A 165 2.07 7.13 -0.23
CA ARG A 165 2.27 8.58 -0.07
C ARG A 165 3.54 8.96 0.69
N THR A 166 4.09 8.06 1.50
CA THR A 166 5.18 8.38 2.42
C THR A 166 6.55 8.52 1.74
N MET A 167 6.81 7.74 0.69
CA MET A 167 8.13 7.75 0.05
C MET A 167 8.44 9.03 -0.73
N LEU A 168 7.42 9.65 -1.34
CA LEU A 168 7.62 10.95 -2.01
C LEU A 168 7.81 12.09 -1.00
N GLN A 169 7.12 12.01 0.13
CA GLN A 169 7.21 13.02 1.19
C GLN A 169 8.56 12.99 1.91
N GLU A 170 9.10 11.80 2.17
CA GLU A 170 10.42 11.62 2.79
C GLU A 170 11.56 12.13 1.90
N ALA A 171 11.42 11.94 0.58
CA ALA A 171 12.41 12.41 -0.40
C ALA A 171 12.44 13.94 -0.51
N ILE A 172 11.35 14.62 -0.21
CA ILE A 172 11.21 16.07 -0.41
C ILE A 172 11.49 16.86 0.88
N THR A 173 11.15 16.33 2.06
CA THR A 173 11.13 17.14 3.29
C THR A 173 12.24 16.85 4.30
N ASN A 174 13.02 15.78 4.13
CA ASN A 174 14.08 15.38 5.07
C ASN A 174 13.60 15.34 6.54
N LYS A 175 12.31 15.26 6.79
CA LYS A 175 11.70 15.13 8.11
C LYS A 175 11.25 13.69 8.31
N GLN A 176 11.80 13.05 9.32
CA GLN A 176 11.32 11.76 9.81
C GLN A 176 9.94 11.93 10.44
N SER A 177 8.90 11.88 9.62
CA SER A 177 7.57 11.73 10.15
C SER A 177 7.19 10.24 10.07
N UNK A 178 7.16 9.61 10.92
CA UNK A 178 6.91 8.59 10.91
C UNK A 178 5.80 8.27 10.62
N VAL A 179 5.42 8.42 9.72
CA VAL A 179 4.18 7.83 9.26
C VAL A 179 4.46 6.35 9.12
N HIS A 180 4.16 5.64 10.14
CA HIS A 180 4.43 4.22 10.26
C HIS A 180 3.46 3.43 9.35
N ALA A 181 3.97 3.00 8.20
CA ALA A 181 3.40 1.85 7.50
C ALA A 181 3.69 0.58 8.32
N ALA A 182 2.90 -0.46 8.14
CA ALA A 182 3.14 -1.75 8.79
C ALA A 182 4.58 -2.20 8.53
N THR A 183 5.31 -2.43 9.60
CA THR A 183 6.71 -2.86 9.55
C THR A 183 6.77 -4.23 10.20
N GLU A 184 7.03 -5.27 9.42
CA GLU A 184 7.00 -6.65 9.88
C GLU A 184 8.28 -7.38 9.49
N GLU A 185 8.81 -8.16 10.40
CA GLU A 185 9.91 -9.07 10.08
C GLU A 185 9.39 -10.22 9.24
N VAL A 186 10.08 -10.52 8.15
CA VAL A 186 9.72 -11.62 7.26
C VAL A 186 10.95 -12.47 6.92
N THR A 187 10.71 -13.77 6.78
CA THR A 187 11.71 -14.73 6.35
C THR A 187 11.32 -15.26 4.96
N PHE A 188 12.30 -15.38 4.07
CA PHE A 188 12.13 -16.09 2.81
C PHE A 188 12.08 -17.60 3.08
N GLU A 189 10.88 -18.17 3.13
CA GLU A 189 10.69 -19.59 3.40
C GLU A 189 11.18 -20.43 2.22
N ALA A 190 10.88 -19.99 0.98
CA ALA A 190 11.30 -20.70 -0.23
C ALA A 190 11.36 -19.72 -1.42
N LEU A 191 12.32 -19.97 -2.30
CA LEU A 191 12.36 -19.36 -3.64
C LEU A 191 11.69 -20.34 -4.60
N LEU A 192 10.56 -19.94 -5.19
CA LEU A 192 9.73 -20.83 -5.99
C LEU A 192 10.14 -20.83 -7.47
N HIS A 193 10.27 -19.62 -8.04
CA HIS A 193 10.60 -19.47 -9.46
C HIS A 193 11.46 -18.24 -9.67
N LYS A 194 12.35 -18.32 -10.64
CA LYS A 194 12.99 -17.17 -11.25
C LYS A 194 12.14 -16.73 -12.46
N LEU A 195 11.95 -15.43 -12.65
CA LEU A 195 11.23 -14.89 -13.80
C LEU A 195 12.23 -14.42 -14.85
N GLU A 196 12.02 -14.81 -16.08
CA GLU A 196 12.83 -14.44 -17.23
C GLU A 196 12.60 -12.98 -17.60
N LYS A 197 13.67 -12.24 -17.82
CA LYS A 197 13.57 -10.84 -18.23
C LYS A 197 12.95 -10.75 -19.63
N GLY A 198 12.01 -9.83 -19.80
CA GLY A 198 11.31 -9.60 -21.07
C GLY A 198 10.06 -10.47 -21.23
N THR A 199 10.14 -11.79 -21.02
CA THR A 199 8.99 -12.68 -21.21
C THR A 199 8.17 -12.90 -19.96
N GLY A 200 8.77 -12.73 -18.76
CA GLY A 200 8.11 -13.02 -17.49
C GLY A 200 7.86 -14.50 -17.24
N ARG A 201 8.42 -15.40 -18.05
CA ARG A 201 8.24 -16.86 -17.89
C ARG A 201 8.87 -17.34 -16.60
N LYS A 202 8.17 -18.26 -15.93
CA LYS A 202 8.64 -18.90 -14.69
C LYS A 202 9.66 -19.99 -15.02
N SER A 203 10.74 -20.05 -14.27
CA SER A 203 11.71 -21.15 -14.35
C SER A 203 11.05 -22.48 -13.97
N LYS A 204 11.46 -23.55 -14.60
CA LYS A 204 10.97 -24.92 -14.27
C LYS A 204 11.48 -25.39 -12.92
N LYS A 205 12.74 -25.04 -12.60
CA LYS A 205 13.34 -25.38 -11.31
C LYS A 205 13.35 -24.18 -10.38
N ALA A 206 13.17 -24.44 -9.10
CA ALA A 206 13.31 -23.43 -8.04
C ALA A 206 14.78 -22.98 -8.01
N PRO A 207 15.03 -21.64 -7.99
CA PRO A 207 16.40 -21.16 -7.87
C PRO A 207 16.91 -21.37 -6.43
N GLY A 208 18.16 -21.79 -6.28
CA GLY A 208 18.80 -21.92 -4.97
C GLY A 208 19.14 -20.58 -4.34
N PHE A 209 19.27 -19.54 -5.16
CA PHE A 209 19.59 -18.18 -4.70
C PHE A 209 19.11 -17.14 -5.72
N ALA A 210 19.09 -15.89 -5.26
CA ALA A 210 18.76 -14.73 -6.12
C ALA A 210 19.72 -13.58 -5.82
N THR A 211 19.98 -12.76 -6.82
CA THR A 211 20.91 -11.61 -6.75
C THR A 211 20.28 -10.35 -7.35
N LYS A 212 20.96 -9.22 -7.19
CA LYS A 212 20.59 -7.91 -7.71
C LYS A 212 20.09 -7.99 -9.16
N GLY A 213 18.96 -7.35 -9.44
CA GLY A 213 18.35 -7.27 -10.76
C GLY A 213 17.53 -8.48 -11.19
N MET A 214 17.47 -9.53 -10.35
CA MET A 214 16.61 -10.67 -10.62
C MET A 214 15.17 -10.39 -10.20
N SER A 215 14.23 -11.02 -10.92
CA SER A 215 12.82 -11.08 -10.54
C SER A 215 12.48 -12.53 -10.18
N ILE A 216 11.86 -12.73 -9.02
CA ILE A 216 11.57 -14.06 -8.49
C ILE A 216 10.13 -14.14 -7.98
N ILE A 217 9.62 -15.36 -7.85
CA ILE A 217 8.46 -15.66 -7.02
C ILE A 217 8.99 -16.39 -5.80
N ALA A 218 8.64 -15.89 -4.63
CA ALA A 218 9.09 -16.46 -3.35
C ALA A 218 7.92 -16.58 -2.38
N ARG A 219 8.06 -17.52 -1.46
CA ARG A 219 7.17 -17.65 -0.30
C ARG A 219 7.82 -16.96 0.88
N LEU A 220 7.05 -16.06 1.49
CA LEU A 220 7.47 -15.27 2.65
C LEU A 220 6.63 -15.65 3.86
N LYS A 221 7.28 -15.75 5.01
CA LYS A 221 6.62 -15.97 6.30
C LYS A 221 6.85 -14.76 7.20
N VAL A 222 5.80 -14.23 7.77
CA VAL A 222 5.85 -13.14 8.76
C VAL A 222 6.28 -13.76 10.10
N THR A 223 7.31 -13.21 10.71
CA THR A 223 7.85 -13.71 11.98
C THR A 223 7.74 -12.69 13.12
N GLY A 224 7.46 -11.44 12.80
CA GLY A 224 7.45 -10.32 13.77
C GLY A 224 6.15 -10.15 14.55
N SER A 225 5.02 -10.62 14.06
CA SER A 225 3.74 -10.37 14.71
C SER A 225 2.91 -11.64 14.93
N VAL A 226 2.29 -11.70 16.11
CA VAL A 226 1.32 -12.74 16.44
C VAL A 226 -0.02 -12.39 15.75
N GLY A 227 -0.53 -13.31 14.93
CA GLY A 227 -1.80 -13.10 14.21
C GLY A 227 -1.64 -12.70 12.76
N GLY A 228 -0.41 -12.52 12.28
CA GLY A 228 -0.14 -12.22 10.87
C GLY A 228 -0.34 -10.75 10.50
N VAL A 229 -0.20 -10.47 9.21
CA VAL A 229 -0.30 -9.13 8.63
C VAL A 229 -1.56 -9.02 7.79
N CYS A 230 -2.22 -7.84 7.86
CA CYS A 230 -3.37 -7.53 7.00
C CYS A 230 -2.88 -7.24 5.59
N ILE A 231 -3.13 -8.16 4.66
CA ILE A 231 -2.60 -8.09 3.30
C ILE A 231 -3.59 -8.71 2.32
N GLU A 232 -3.62 -8.19 1.10
CA GLU A 232 -4.46 -8.71 0.02
C GLU A 232 -3.62 -8.99 -1.22
N THR A 233 -4.17 -9.73 -2.18
CA THR A 233 -3.48 -9.92 -3.45
C THR A 233 -3.41 -8.59 -4.21
N PHE A 234 -2.31 -8.38 -4.92
CA PHE A 234 -2.12 -7.19 -5.75
C PHE A 234 -3.24 -7.02 -6.80
N ALA A 235 -3.76 -8.12 -7.30
CA ALA A 235 -4.82 -8.10 -8.31
C ALA A 235 -6.13 -7.51 -7.75
N GLU A 236 -6.46 -7.83 -6.49
CA GLU A 236 -7.68 -7.33 -5.85
C GLU A 236 -7.51 -5.93 -5.26
N TYR A 237 -6.46 -5.73 -4.48
CA TYR A 237 -6.19 -4.44 -3.81
C TYR A 237 -4.71 -4.06 -3.97
N PRO A 238 -4.37 -3.33 -5.06
CA PRO A 238 -2.97 -3.00 -5.35
C PRO A 238 -2.23 -2.31 -4.19
N THR A 239 -2.93 -1.50 -3.40
CA THR A 239 -2.34 -0.78 -2.26
C THR A 239 -1.94 -1.72 -1.14
N LEU A 240 -2.81 -2.68 -0.80
CA LEU A 240 -2.57 -3.68 0.26
C LEU A 240 -1.74 -4.87 -0.22
N GLY A 241 -1.61 -5.01 -1.56
CA GLY A 241 -0.82 -6.09 -2.16
C GLY A 241 0.59 -5.70 -2.58
N ARG A 242 1.04 -4.48 -2.28
CA ARG A 242 2.40 -4.02 -2.56
C ARG A 242 3.19 -3.85 -1.28
N PHE A 243 4.49 -4.15 -1.36
CA PHE A 243 5.40 -3.95 -0.24
C PHE A 243 6.82 -3.70 -0.71
N THR A 244 7.64 -3.17 0.17
CA THR A 244 9.08 -3.07 -0.02
C THR A 244 9.77 -3.92 1.04
N LEU A 245 10.91 -4.48 0.68
CA LEU A 245 11.76 -5.21 1.61
C LEU A 245 13.01 -4.39 1.89
N ARG A 246 13.36 -4.27 3.15
CA ARG A 246 14.52 -3.51 3.60
C ARG A 246 15.44 -4.39 4.43
N ASP A 247 16.71 -4.15 4.27
CA ASP A 247 17.75 -4.78 5.08
C ASP A 247 18.77 -3.69 5.47
N GLN A 248 19.11 -3.63 6.74
CA GLN A 248 20.03 -2.61 7.29
C GLN A 248 19.69 -1.18 6.85
N GLY A 249 18.40 -0.84 6.85
CA GLY A 249 17.93 0.49 6.50
C GLY A 249 17.86 0.80 5.00
N GLN A 250 18.31 -0.11 4.13
CA GLN A 250 18.27 0.07 2.66
C GLN A 250 17.14 -0.76 2.04
N THR A 251 16.46 -0.19 1.04
CA THR A 251 15.45 -0.94 0.26
C THR A 251 16.17 -1.90 -0.68
N ILE A 252 16.03 -3.19 -0.42
CA ILE A 252 16.67 -4.25 -1.19
C ILE A 252 15.76 -4.83 -2.29
N ALA A 253 14.44 -4.69 -2.12
CA ALA A 253 13.50 -5.26 -3.09
C ALA A 253 12.12 -4.59 -3.01
N ILE A 254 11.37 -4.74 -4.09
CA ILE A 254 9.94 -4.40 -4.15
C ILE A 254 9.15 -5.65 -4.50
N GLY A 255 7.98 -5.80 -3.90
CA GLY A 255 7.16 -6.98 -4.09
C GLY A 255 5.69 -6.70 -4.31
N LYS A 256 5.02 -7.65 -4.95
CA LYS A 256 3.56 -7.66 -5.05
C LYS A 256 3.06 -9.06 -4.70
N VAL A 257 2.06 -9.11 -3.83
CA VAL A 257 1.46 -10.35 -3.36
C VAL A 257 0.69 -11.00 -4.50
N THR A 258 0.97 -12.27 -4.76
CA THR A 258 0.31 -13.04 -5.81
C THR A 258 -0.67 -14.07 -5.24
N LYS A 259 -0.39 -14.58 -4.03
CA LYS A 259 -1.23 -15.60 -3.40
C LYS A 259 -1.13 -15.52 -1.88
N LEU A 260 -2.24 -15.62 -1.19
CA LEU A 260 -2.32 -15.76 0.26
C LEU A 260 -2.33 -17.25 0.63
N ILE A 261 -1.66 -17.61 1.71
CA ILE A 261 -1.63 -18.98 2.22
C ILE A 261 -2.25 -18.97 3.61
N ASN A 262 -3.44 -19.52 3.72
CA ASN A 262 -4.14 -19.68 5.01
C ASN A 262 -3.69 -20.98 5.65
N GLU A 263 -3.15 -20.89 6.85
CA GLU A 263 -2.69 -22.06 7.60
C GLU A 263 -3.84 -22.96 8.05
N ASP A 264 -5.07 -22.42 8.07
CA ASP A 264 -6.28 -23.17 8.48
C ASP A 264 -6.83 -24.10 7.38
N ALA A 265 -6.17 -24.20 6.23
CA ALA A 265 -6.62 -25.01 5.10
C ALA A 265 -5.84 -26.33 4.93
N ALA A 266 -5.15 -26.80 5.99
CA ALA A 266 -4.40 -28.07 5.96
C ALA A 266 -5.05 -29.11 6.87
#